data_62b89e3b057bfeceb70a6f70990c4b8e
#
_entry.id   62b89e3b057bfeceb70a6f70990c4b8e
#
_cell.length_a   1.000
_cell.length_b   1.000
_cell.length_c   1.000
_cell.angle_alpha   90.00
_cell.angle_beta   90.00
_cell.angle_gamma   90.00
#
_symmetry.space_group_name_H-M   'P 1'
#
loop_
_entity.id
_entity.type
_entity.pdbx_description
1 polymer ?
#
loop_
_entity_poly.entity_id
_entity_poly.type
_entity_poly.pdbx_seq_one_letter_code
_entity_poly.pdbx_strand_id
1 'polypeptide(L)'
;MLSTVLLTGLLAGCGSGTTQSSKNSENSGNSKYDLTLYSINTTDADFDEWLNNVQDATGLKINVIAAPTDSDTRQQKITTILSTGDSSVDILEINDEMSASFKNSGWLDGLNDTVMTDDIRGEFAKGYLEQMITDKEGNVIGVPGYSGYLAFWVNQKIMDNAGITSIDTKEDFKKYMSAASVNGTYGYGGSWEKTYVFNEIAQFVNMFGGDYFDWTRPENKEAIQFLYDMVKNNETPIDQIADKYEQMNPKANDGKYGCWFMWGLGSDYQKAGMLGNDKIHMAMVPSMTDDGNRAIFTDSWSYVLNSASKNKEAAIKFLKYMASEGGMEASYKAFDRYPARKDVAEKVVPDSDPAKEMYTRYASECNVQGRPMLPQTMEFITDMGTIYQSCMKGEISVDDFCKKAQDLVDKYK
;
A
#
# COMPACT_ATOMS: atom_id res chain seq x y z
N MET A 1 56.20 -25.71 17.15
CA MET A 1 57.17 -24.89 16.41
C MET A 1 56.44 -23.62 16.05
N LEU A 2 56.51 -22.68 16.83
CA LEU A 2 57.28 -21.42 16.93
C LEU A 2 57.65 -20.86 15.54
N SER A 3 57.18 -19.67 15.21
CA SER A 3 57.97 -18.50 14.97
C SER A 3 57.14 -17.24 14.86
N THR A 4 57.40 -16.40 15.82
CA THR A 4 57.02 -14.99 15.96
C THR A 4 58.00 -14.13 15.19
N VAL A 5 57.55 -13.09 14.47
CA VAL A 5 58.40 -11.94 14.13
C VAL A 5 57.63 -10.66 14.38
N LEU A 6 58.07 -9.92 15.38
CA LEU A 6 57.88 -8.48 15.61
C LEU A 6 58.87 -7.70 14.74
N LEU A 7 58.43 -6.56 14.17
CA LEU A 7 59.36 -5.47 13.89
C LEU A 7 58.67 -4.11 14.17
N THR A 8 59.26 -3.43 15.10
CA THR A 8 59.04 -2.06 15.51
C THR A 8 59.79 -1.08 14.62
N GLY A 9 59.25 0.10 14.42
CA GLY A 9 59.97 1.22 13.80
C GLY A 9 59.30 2.56 14.14
N LEU A 10 59.84 3.19 15.18
CA LEU A 10 59.65 4.64 15.47
C LEU A 10 60.42 5.49 14.49
N LEU A 11 59.89 6.69 14.18
CA LEU A 11 60.69 7.92 14.24
C LEU A 11 59.80 9.17 14.14
N ALA A 12 60.10 10.05 15.03
CA ALA A 12 59.50 11.36 15.26
C ALA A 12 59.99 12.43 14.24
N GLY A 13 59.15 13.42 14.00
CA GLY A 13 59.51 14.67 13.29
C GLY A 13 58.67 15.83 13.77
N CYS A 14 59.21 16.63 14.67
CA CYS A 14 58.68 17.94 15.06
C CYS A 14 58.81 18.97 13.94
N GLY A 15 57.77 19.77 13.72
CA GLY A 15 57.80 20.97 12.88
C GLY A 15 56.73 21.94 13.35
N SER A 16 57.20 23.02 13.98
CA SER A 16 56.43 24.14 14.53
C SER A 16 55.76 24.98 13.42
N GLY A 17 54.58 25.54 13.72
CA GLY A 17 54.29 26.83 13.16
C GLY A 17 52.89 27.09 12.65
N THR A 18 52.25 27.99 13.30
CA THR A 18 51.17 28.93 12.91
C THR A 18 49.72 28.44 13.08
N THR A 19 49.17 28.90 14.17
CA THR A 19 47.77 29.13 14.40
C THR A 19 47.20 30.02 13.29
N GLN A 20 46.41 29.41 12.38
CA GLN A 20 45.48 30.16 11.55
C GLN A 20 44.06 29.83 12.01
N SER A 21 43.45 30.83 12.64
CA SER A 21 42.03 30.88 12.95
C SER A 21 41.25 30.76 11.63
N SER A 22 40.77 29.56 11.32
CA SER A 22 39.80 29.37 10.25
C SER A 22 38.44 29.82 10.76
N LYS A 23 38.04 31.02 10.32
CA LYS A 23 36.63 31.41 10.32
C LYS A 23 35.84 30.31 9.66
N ASN A 24 34.87 29.76 10.39
CA ASN A 24 33.76 29.01 9.79
C ASN A 24 33.04 29.96 8.83
N SER A 25 33.38 29.90 7.57
CA SER A 25 32.52 30.35 6.51
C SER A 25 31.41 29.29 6.41
N GLU A 26 30.22 29.66 6.81
CA GLU A 26 29.00 28.97 6.40
C GLU A 26 29.03 28.91 4.88
N ASN A 27 29.42 27.74 4.37
CA ASN A 27 29.37 27.45 2.96
C ASN A 27 27.90 27.15 2.65
N SER A 28 27.12 28.16 2.30
CA SER A 28 25.88 27.97 1.54
C SER A 28 26.28 27.44 0.17
N GLY A 29 26.68 26.17 0.15
CA GLY A 29 26.94 25.43 -1.07
C GLY A 29 25.67 25.38 -1.87
N ASN A 30 25.73 25.91 -3.07
CA ASN A 30 24.69 25.80 -4.09
C ASN A 30 24.40 24.32 -4.30
N SER A 31 23.38 23.79 -3.61
CA SER A 31 22.95 22.41 -3.80
C SER A 31 22.55 22.26 -5.27
N LYS A 32 23.01 21.18 -5.90
CA LYS A 32 22.62 20.88 -7.29
C LYS A 32 21.10 20.69 -7.41
N TYR A 33 20.43 20.38 -6.31
CA TYR A 33 19.01 20.09 -6.21
C TYR A 33 18.34 20.97 -5.16
N ASP A 34 17.06 21.29 -5.37
CA ASP A 34 16.24 22.10 -4.48
C ASP A 34 15.60 21.26 -3.37
N LEU A 35 15.32 19.98 -3.65
CA LEU A 35 14.80 19.01 -2.67
C LEU A 35 15.21 17.57 -3.02
N THR A 36 15.09 16.68 -2.05
CA THR A 36 15.25 15.22 -2.21
C THR A 36 13.94 14.50 -1.92
N LEU A 37 13.46 13.73 -2.91
CA LEU A 37 12.28 12.86 -2.84
C LEU A 37 12.71 11.41 -2.66
N TYR A 38 12.13 10.72 -1.68
CA TYR A 38 12.24 9.28 -1.47
C TYR A 38 10.97 8.59 -1.98
N SER A 39 11.06 7.90 -3.14
CA SER A 39 9.88 7.38 -3.86
C SER A 39 9.98 5.90 -4.17
N ILE A 40 8.84 5.20 -4.11
CA ILE A 40 8.67 3.80 -4.51
C ILE A 40 8.50 3.68 -6.04
N ASN A 41 8.02 4.72 -6.71
CA ASN A 41 7.63 4.65 -8.12
C ASN A 41 8.81 4.69 -9.10
N THR A 42 10.05 4.73 -8.61
CA THR A 42 11.28 4.84 -9.44
C THR A 42 11.51 3.68 -10.42
N THR A 43 10.79 2.57 -10.26
CA THR A 43 10.85 1.42 -11.17
C THR A 43 9.74 1.40 -12.21
N ASP A 44 8.78 2.33 -12.12
CA ASP A 44 7.73 2.46 -13.12
C ASP A 44 8.29 3.03 -14.43
N ALA A 45 7.83 2.52 -15.55
CA ALA A 45 8.39 2.86 -16.87
C ALA A 45 8.30 4.35 -17.20
N ASP A 46 7.25 5.02 -16.70
CA ASP A 46 6.96 6.42 -17.00
C ASP A 46 7.44 7.39 -15.88
N PHE A 47 8.23 6.87 -14.92
CA PHE A 47 8.73 7.67 -13.80
C PHE A 47 9.55 8.89 -14.22
N ASP A 48 10.46 8.71 -15.18
CA ASP A 48 11.32 9.80 -15.64
C ASP A 48 10.52 10.91 -16.35
N GLU A 49 9.47 10.54 -17.10
CA GLU A 49 8.57 11.49 -17.74
C GLU A 49 7.74 12.23 -16.67
N TRP A 50 7.18 11.50 -15.71
CA TRP A 50 6.48 12.08 -14.57
C TRP A 50 7.37 13.08 -13.80
N LEU A 51 8.61 12.70 -13.49
CA LEU A 51 9.54 13.56 -12.77
C LEU A 51 9.84 14.84 -13.55
N ASN A 52 10.07 14.75 -14.86
CA ASN A 52 10.30 15.91 -15.72
C ASN A 52 9.08 16.83 -15.72
N ASN A 53 7.86 16.30 -15.85
CA ASN A 53 6.63 17.08 -15.80
C ASN A 53 6.45 17.79 -14.45
N VAL A 54 6.77 17.13 -13.33
CA VAL A 54 6.75 17.74 -11.99
C VAL A 54 7.79 18.85 -11.87
N GLN A 55 9.01 18.64 -12.35
CA GLN A 55 10.08 19.64 -12.33
C GLN A 55 9.73 20.86 -13.19
N ASP A 56 9.18 20.66 -14.37
CA ASP A 56 8.76 21.73 -15.28
C ASP A 56 7.61 22.55 -14.67
N ALA A 57 6.60 21.89 -14.11
CA ALA A 57 5.47 22.56 -13.48
C ALA A 57 5.84 23.33 -12.20
N THR A 58 6.80 22.81 -11.44
CA THR A 58 7.22 23.43 -10.19
C THR A 58 8.45 24.32 -10.33
N GLY A 59 9.24 24.19 -11.40
CA GLY A 59 10.54 24.84 -11.54
C GLY A 59 11.58 24.36 -10.53
N LEU A 60 11.37 23.21 -9.89
CA LEU A 60 12.28 22.59 -8.91
C LEU A 60 13.22 21.60 -9.59
N LYS A 61 14.44 21.50 -9.08
CA LYS A 61 15.37 20.41 -9.40
C LYS A 61 15.29 19.38 -8.27
N ILE A 62 14.81 18.20 -8.60
CA ILE A 62 14.51 17.16 -7.62
C ILE A 62 15.56 16.06 -7.69
N ASN A 63 16.24 15.80 -6.56
CA ASN A 63 17.01 14.57 -6.37
C ASN A 63 16.05 13.44 -5.97
N VAL A 64 16.23 12.27 -6.54
CA VAL A 64 15.38 11.12 -6.22
C VAL A 64 16.21 10.00 -5.61
N ILE A 65 15.72 9.45 -4.51
CA ILE A 65 16.23 8.24 -3.87
C ILE A 65 15.18 7.15 -4.03
N ALA A 66 15.56 6.03 -4.64
CA ALA A 66 14.69 4.87 -4.80
C ALA A 66 14.40 4.21 -3.45
N ALA A 67 13.13 4.10 -3.12
CA ALA A 67 12.68 3.32 -1.97
C ALA A 67 12.66 1.82 -2.31
N PRO A 68 12.94 0.92 -1.35
CA PRO A 68 12.76 -0.51 -1.55
C PRO A 68 11.30 -0.86 -1.86
N THR A 69 11.09 -1.81 -2.75
CA THR A 69 9.75 -2.36 -3.04
C THR A 69 9.22 -3.20 -1.88
N ASP A 70 10.10 -3.90 -1.17
CA ASP A 70 9.76 -4.67 0.02
C ASP A 70 9.31 -3.75 1.17
N SER A 71 8.09 -3.97 1.68
CA SER A 71 7.44 -3.12 2.69
C SER A 71 8.22 -3.02 4.00
N ASP A 72 8.70 -4.13 4.54
CA ASP A 72 9.44 -4.15 5.82
C ASP A 72 10.75 -3.38 5.71
N THR A 73 11.51 -3.64 4.65
CA THR A 73 12.79 -2.95 4.39
C THR A 73 12.56 -1.44 4.19
N ARG A 74 11.50 -1.07 3.49
CA ARG A 74 11.12 0.32 3.24
C ARG A 74 10.77 1.02 4.55
N GLN A 75 9.91 0.42 5.38
CA GLN A 75 9.53 1.00 6.67
C GLN A 75 10.74 1.19 7.59
N GLN A 76 11.63 0.19 7.70
CA GLN A 76 12.85 0.29 8.51
C GLN A 76 13.74 1.45 8.06
N LYS A 77 13.92 1.64 6.75
CA LYS A 77 14.71 2.75 6.22
C LYS A 77 14.06 4.10 6.50
N ILE A 78 12.75 4.24 6.26
CA ILE A 78 12.01 5.48 6.54
C ILE A 78 12.05 5.78 8.05
N THR A 79 11.82 4.78 8.90
CA THR A 79 11.94 4.93 10.36
C THR A 79 13.32 5.45 10.74
N THR A 80 14.38 4.92 10.14
CA THR A 80 15.76 5.37 10.42
C THR A 80 15.96 6.83 10.01
N ILE A 81 15.55 7.22 8.79
CA ILE A 81 15.63 8.60 8.30
C ILE A 81 14.92 9.56 9.26
N LEU A 82 13.67 9.25 9.60
CA LEU A 82 12.83 10.13 10.40
C LEU A 82 13.30 10.21 11.87
N SER A 83 13.58 9.07 12.51
CA SER A 83 13.94 8.99 13.93
C SER A 83 15.31 9.60 14.25
N THR A 84 16.24 9.57 13.29
CA THR A 84 17.56 10.20 13.46
C THR A 84 17.57 11.70 13.12
N GLY A 85 16.46 12.23 12.60
CA GLY A 85 16.40 13.61 12.10
C GLY A 85 17.30 13.84 10.89
N ASP A 86 17.45 12.84 10.02
CA ASP A 86 18.25 12.96 8.80
C ASP A 86 17.60 13.97 7.85
N SER A 87 18.23 15.12 7.71
CA SER A 87 17.75 16.22 6.84
C SER A 87 18.16 16.06 5.38
N SER A 88 18.75 14.96 4.97
CA SER A 88 19.12 14.71 3.57
C SER A 88 17.95 14.31 2.68
N VAL A 89 16.82 13.92 3.28
CA VAL A 89 15.56 13.58 2.59
C VAL A 89 14.47 14.55 3.04
N ASP A 90 13.87 15.24 2.10
CA ASP A 90 12.86 16.28 2.37
C ASP A 90 11.43 15.72 2.31
N ILE A 91 11.12 14.97 1.27
CA ILE A 91 9.81 14.37 1.03
C ILE A 91 9.94 12.85 1.00
N LEU A 92 9.03 12.18 1.69
CA LEU A 92 8.92 10.73 1.65
C LEU A 92 7.53 10.33 1.13
N GLU A 93 7.49 9.29 0.35
CA GLU A 93 6.25 8.64 -0.07
C GLU A 93 5.99 7.47 0.87
N ILE A 94 4.87 7.52 1.60
CA ILE A 94 4.49 6.52 2.60
C ILE A 94 3.07 6.02 2.35
N ASN A 95 2.81 4.77 2.70
CA ASN A 95 1.46 4.22 2.70
C ASN A 95 0.80 4.37 4.09
N ASP A 96 -0.46 3.99 4.19
CA ASP A 96 -1.25 4.06 5.41
C ASP A 96 -0.67 3.22 6.55
N GLU A 97 -0.05 2.05 6.28
CA GLU A 97 0.64 1.22 7.28
C GLU A 97 1.75 2.02 8.00
N MET A 98 2.53 2.77 7.24
CA MET A 98 3.61 3.61 7.76
C MET A 98 3.08 4.89 8.40
N SER A 99 2.02 5.46 7.82
CA SER A 99 1.34 6.63 8.38
C SER A 99 0.89 6.36 9.82
N ALA A 100 0.32 5.18 10.10
CA ALA A 100 -0.09 4.78 11.44
C ALA A 100 1.07 4.85 12.45
N SER A 101 2.26 4.42 12.03
CA SER A 101 3.47 4.42 12.87
C SER A 101 4.04 5.83 13.08
N PHE A 102 3.91 6.72 12.10
CA PHE A 102 4.63 8.00 12.10
C PHE A 102 3.77 9.21 12.46
N LYS A 103 2.44 9.17 12.26
CA LYS A 103 1.57 10.34 12.39
C LYS A 103 1.58 11.01 13.77
N ASN A 104 1.93 10.29 14.82
CA ASN A 104 2.01 10.83 16.17
C ASN A 104 3.44 10.92 16.72
N SER A 105 4.46 10.74 15.88
CA SER A 105 5.87 10.73 16.27
C SER A 105 6.48 12.14 16.44
N GLY A 106 5.87 13.15 15.83
CA GLY A 106 6.46 14.48 15.68
C GLY A 106 7.58 14.58 14.61
N TRP A 107 7.76 13.54 13.81
CA TRP A 107 8.78 13.49 12.76
C TRP A 107 8.33 14.09 11.43
N LEU A 108 7.03 14.37 11.27
CA LEU A 108 6.43 14.90 10.06
C LEU A 108 5.80 16.26 10.34
N ASP A 109 5.86 17.16 9.38
CA ASP A 109 5.24 18.48 9.50
C ASP A 109 3.75 18.45 9.24
N GLY A 110 2.99 19.22 10.02
CA GLY A 110 1.58 19.51 9.73
C GLY A 110 1.45 20.43 8.51
N LEU A 111 0.48 20.14 7.65
CA LEU A 111 0.30 20.83 6.37
C LEU A 111 -0.96 21.71 6.30
N ASN A 112 -1.76 21.81 7.37
CA ASN A 112 -3.06 22.49 7.40
C ASN A 112 -2.99 23.96 6.92
N ASP A 113 -1.96 24.69 7.36
CA ASP A 113 -1.82 26.11 7.07
C ASP A 113 -1.08 26.40 5.75
N THR A 114 -0.55 25.36 5.09
CA THR A 114 0.33 25.56 3.94
C THR A 114 -0.16 24.88 2.65
N VAL A 115 -0.49 23.60 2.72
CA VAL A 115 -0.84 22.76 1.56
C VAL A 115 -2.26 22.26 1.67
N MET A 116 -2.60 21.65 2.82
CA MET A 116 -3.88 21.00 3.07
C MET A 116 -4.87 21.98 3.71
N THR A 117 -5.14 23.08 3.01
CA THR A 117 -6.12 24.09 3.44
C THR A 117 -7.53 23.51 3.49
N ASP A 118 -8.49 24.21 4.12
CA ASP A 118 -9.88 23.77 4.25
C ASP A 118 -10.52 23.43 2.89
N ASP A 119 -10.27 24.26 1.88
CA ASP A 119 -10.77 24.06 0.52
C ASP A 119 -10.26 22.75 -0.08
N ILE A 120 -8.95 22.47 0.07
CA ILE A 120 -8.35 21.22 -0.44
C ILE A 120 -8.87 20.02 0.34
N ARG A 121 -8.98 20.13 1.70
CA ARG A 121 -9.46 19.02 2.53
C ARG A 121 -10.92 18.66 2.24
N GLY A 122 -11.75 19.62 1.87
CA GLY A 122 -13.15 19.43 1.53
C GLY A 122 -13.38 18.54 0.31
N GLU A 123 -12.38 18.39 -0.56
CA GLU A 123 -12.46 17.58 -1.78
C GLU A 123 -12.17 16.08 -1.56
N PHE A 124 -11.72 15.71 -0.37
CA PHE A 124 -11.56 14.29 -0.01
C PHE A 124 -12.86 13.67 0.50
N ALA A 125 -12.94 12.35 0.51
CA ALA A 125 -14.07 11.65 1.12
C ALA A 125 -14.14 11.95 2.62
N LYS A 126 -15.38 12.08 3.13
CA LYS A 126 -15.59 12.36 4.56
C LYS A 126 -14.93 11.30 5.44
N GLY A 127 -14.14 11.73 6.42
CA GLY A 127 -13.43 10.86 7.35
C GLY A 127 -12.16 10.22 6.79
N TYR A 128 -11.89 10.37 5.48
CA TYR A 128 -10.72 9.76 4.85
C TYR A 128 -9.40 10.30 5.40
N LEU A 129 -9.25 11.63 5.47
CA LEU A 129 -8.02 12.26 5.97
C LEU A 129 -7.79 11.95 7.45
N GLU A 130 -8.84 11.98 8.27
CA GLU A 130 -8.80 11.68 9.70
C GLU A 130 -8.34 10.24 9.94
N GLN A 131 -8.84 9.32 9.15
CA GLN A 131 -8.45 7.92 9.25
C GLN A 131 -7.01 7.70 8.79
N MET A 132 -6.62 8.23 7.63
CA MET A 132 -5.39 7.85 6.94
C MET A 132 -4.17 8.67 7.38
N ILE A 133 -4.31 10.00 7.52
CA ILE A 133 -3.13 10.87 7.53
C ILE A 133 -3.24 12.07 8.51
N THR A 134 -4.19 12.07 9.44
CA THR A 134 -4.31 13.11 10.46
C THR A 134 -3.76 12.62 11.79
N ASP A 135 -2.94 13.44 12.45
CA ASP A 135 -2.40 13.15 13.78
C ASP A 135 -3.44 13.41 14.89
N LYS A 136 -3.10 13.08 16.14
CA LYS A 136 -3.98 13.27 17.30
C LYS A 136 -4.23 14.74 17.65
N GLU A 137 -3.42 15.67 17.19
CA GLU A 137 -3.57 17.11 17.33
C GLU A 137 -4.47 17.73 16.24
N GLY A 138 -4.90 16.95 15.24
CA GLY A 138 -5.73 17.39 14.11
C GLY A 138 -4.93 17.95 12.93
N ASN A 139 -3.61 17.74 12.88
CA ASN A 139 -2.81 18.15 11.75
C ASN A 139 -2.85 17.07 10.66
N VAL A 140 -3.13 17.47 9.43
CA VAL A 140 -2.93 16.62 8.25
C VAL A 140 -1.44 16.65 7.93
N ILE A 141 -0.76 15.51 8.07
CA ILE A 141 0.70 15.39 7.97
C ILE A 141 1.19 14.95 6.59
N GLY A 142 0.32 14.86 5.61
CA GLY A 142 0.69 14.45 4.25
C GLY A 142 -0.36 14.82 3.23
N VAL A 143 0.03 14.70 1.96
CA VAL A 143 -0.84 14.87 0.81
C VAL A 143 -1.15 13.48 0.26
N PRO A 144 -2.38 12.94 0.40
CA PRO A 144 -2.75 11.72 -0.30
C PRO A 144 -2.71 11.93 -1.81
N GLY A 145 -1.80 11.23 -2.48
CA GLY A 145 -1.64 11.32 -3.93
C GLY A 145 -2.71 10.52 -4.67
N TYR A 146 -3.07 9.38 -4.10
CA TYR A 146 -4.10 8.50 -4.63
C TYR A 146 -4.76 7.67 -3.51
N SER A 147 -5.94 7.17 -3.81
CA SER A 147 -6.61 6.13 -3.03
C SER A 147 -6.79 4.89 -3.91
N GLY A 148 -6.74 3.72 -3.28
CA GLY A 148 -6.95 2.45 -3.95
C GLY A 148 -8.01 1.61 -3.26
N TYR A 149 -8.62 0.72 -4.03
CA TYR A 149 -9.41 -0.39 -3.48
C TYR A 149 -8.68 -1.69 -3.77
N LEU A 150 -8.75 -2.61 -2.83
CA LEU A 150 -8.38 -4.00 -3.08
C LEU A 150 -9.47 -4.62 -3.97
N ALA A 151 -9.43 -4.26 -5.24
CA ALA A 151 -10.47 -4.53 -6.20
C ALA A 151 -10.66 -6.04 -6.42
N PHE A 152 -11.90 -6.45 -6.64
CA PHE A 152 -12.25 -7.82 -7.00
C PHE A 152 -12.10 -8.01 -8.51
N TRP A 153 -11.20 -8.87 -8.91
CA TRP A 153 -10.90 -9.20 -10.30
C TRP A 153 -11.42 -10.57 -10.67
N VAL A 154 -11.96 -10.68 -11.88
CA VAL A 154 -12.56 -11.91 -12.41
C VAL A 154 -11.97 -12.22 -13.78
N ASN A 155 -11.69 -13.48 -14.03
CA ASN A 155 -11.38 -14.01 -15.36
C ASN A 155 -12.67 -14.46 -16.03
N GLN A 156 -13.20 -13.65 -16.96
CA GLN A 156 -14.48 -13.91 -17.61
C GLN A 156 -14.50 -15.23 -18.36
N LYS A 157 -13.42 -15.60 -19.03
CA LYS A 157 -13.33 -16.87 -19.75
C LYS A 157 -13.46 -18.09 -18.85
N ILE A 158 -12.88 -18.02 -17.65
CA ILE A 158 -13.03 -19.10 -16.65
C ILE A 158 -14.46 -19.11 -16.12
N MET A 159 -15.05 -17.94 -15.88
CA MET A 159 -16.43 -17.77 -15.44
C MET A 159 -17.42 -18.35 -16.46
N ASP A 160 -17.25 -18.04 -17.74
CA ASP A 160 -18.06 -18.58 -18.83
C ASP A 160 -17.93 -20.11 -18.94
N ASN A 161 -16.72 -20.63 -18.88
CA ASN A 161 -16.45 -22.08 -18.90
C ASN A 161 -17.09 -22.81 -17.72
N ALA A 162 -17.19 -22.16 -16.56
CA ALA A 162 -17.87 -22.66 -15.38
C ALA A 162 -19.41 -22.57 -15.46
N GLY A 163 -19.94 -21.89 -16.50
CA GLY A 163 -21.39 -21.66 -16.67
C GLY A 163 -21.96 -20.71 -15.62
N ILE A 164 -21.15 -19.79 -15.10
CA ILE A 164 -21.53 -18.79 -14.09
C ILE A 164 -21.70 -17.43 -14.78
N THR A 165 -22.78 -16.73 -14.47
CA THR A 165 -23.11 -15.43 -15.08
C THR A 165 -22.95 -14.25 -14.11
N SER A 166 -22.96 -14.49 -12.80
CA SER A 166 -22.72 -13.49 -11.76
C SER A 166 -22.16 -14.12 -10.50
N ILE A 167 -21.50 -13.31 -9.66
CA ILE A 167 -20.96 -13.70 -8.36
C ILE A 167 -21.46 -12.65 -7.35
N ASP A 168 -22.74 -12.67 -7.03
CA ASP A 168 -23.38 -11.62 -6.23
C ASP A 168 -23.50 -12.00 -4.76
N THR A 169 -23.64 -13.28 -4.45
CA THR A 169 -23.88 -13.78 -3.09
C THR A 169 -22.80 -14.78 -2.65
N LYS A 170 -22.81 -15.13 -1.36
CA LYS A 170 -21.95 -16.18 -0.80
C LYS A 170 -22.15 -17.53 -1.50
N GLU A 171 -23.39 -17.87 -1.85
CA GLU A 171 -23.72 -19.09 -2.56
C GLU A 171 -23.21 -19.07 -4.01
N ASP A 172 -23.34 -17.94 -4.71
CA ASP A 172 -22.77 -17.78 -6.05
C ASP A 172 -21.25 -17.90 -6.02
N PHE A 173 -20.61 -17.29 -5.02
CA PHE A 173 -19.17 -17.35 -4.85
C PHE A 173 -18.70 -18.80 -4.61
N LYS A 174 -19.34 -19.53 -3.69
CA LYS A 174 -19.04 -20.96 -3.46
C LYS A 174 -19.22 -21.80 -4.73
N LYS A 175 -20.32 -21.59 -5.44
CA LYS A 175 -20.60 -22.29 -6.69
C LYS A 175 -19.54 -22.01 -7.75
N TYR A 176 -19.11 -20.73 -7.85
CA TYR A 176 -18.05 -20.33 -8.77
C TYR A 176 -16.71 -20.97 -8.40
N MET A 177 -16.30 -20.92 -7.11
CA MET A 177 -15.06 -21.54 -6.65
C MET A 177 -14.98 -23.00 -7.08
N SER A 178 -16.02 -23.77 -6.79
CA SER A 178 -16.08 -25.20 -7.14
C SER A 178 -16.09 -25.44 -8.65
N ALA A 179 -16.89 -24.69 -9.41
CA ALA A 179 -17.02 -24.87 -10.86
C ALA A 179 -15.77 -24.43 -11.65
N ALA A 180 -15.05 -23.41 -11.16
CA ALA A 180 -13.83 -22.90 -11.78
C ALA A 180 -12.57 -23.72 -11.44
N SER A 181 -12.61 -24.54 -10.39
CA SER A 181 -11.46 -25.33 -9.91
C SER A 181 -11.32 -26.67 -10.65
N VAL A 182 -11.06 -26.59 -11.96
CA VAL A 182 -10.97 -27.74 -12.85
C VAL A 182 -9.77 -27.62 -13.80
N ASN A 183 -9.23 -28.75 -14.24
CA ASN A 183 -8.19 -28.81 -15.28
C ASN A 183 -6.93 -27.98 -14.98
N GLY A 184 -6.55 -27.81 -13.72
CA GLY A 184 -5.37 -27.06 -13.31
C GLY A 184 -5.58 -25.55 -13.16
N THR A 185 -6.85 -25.10 -13.16
CA THR A 185 -7.26 -23.79 -12.67
C THR A 185 -7.76 -23.87 -11.23
N TYR A 186 -7.75 -22.73 -10.54
CA TYR A 186 -8.30 -22.56 -9.21
C TYR A 186 -9.40 -21.49 -9.25
N GLY A 187 -10.45 -21.67 -8.48
CA GLY A 187 -11.52 -20.68 -8.37
C GLY A 187 -11.01 -19.35 -7.81
N TYR A 188 -10.08 -19.42 -6.86
CA TYR A 188 -9.48 -18.25 -6.22
C TYR A 188 -7.96 -18.29 -6.26
N GLY A 189 -7.32 -17.14 -6.40
CA GLY A 189 -5.88 -16.93 -6.23
C GLY A 189 -5.61 -15.76 -5.29
N GLY A 190 -4.50 -15.79 -4.56
CA GLY A 190 -4.14 -14.75 -3.61
C GLY A 190 -2.65 -14.54 -3.43
N SER A 191 -2.31 -13.46 -2.73
CA SER A 191 -0.95 -13.09 -2.32
C SER A 191 -0.81 -13.35 -0.82
N TRP A 192 -0.55 -14.60 -0.46
CA TRP A 192 -0.61 -15.07 0.94
C TRP A 192 0.75 -15.12 1.66
N GLU A 193 1.77 -14.45 1.12
CA GLU A 193 2.99 -14.21 1.90
C GLU A 193 2.62 -13.42 3.18
N LYS A 194 3.25 -13.74 4.30
CA LYS A 194 2.82 -13.30 5.64
C LYS A 194 2.69 -11.78 5.83
N THR A 195 3.46 -10.98 5.08
CA THR A 195 3.40 -9.51 5.14
C THR A 195 2.35 -8.90 4.20
N TYR A 196 1.78 -9.70 3.28
CA TYR A 196 0.78 -9.29 2.28
C TYR A 196 -0.62 -9.80 2.60
N VAL A 197 -0.73 -11.01 3.15
CA VAL A 197 -2.01 -11.72 3.30
C VAL A 197 -3.02 -11.01 4.20
N PHE A 198 -2.57 -10.11 5.08
CA PHE A 198 -3.50 -9.38 5.94
C PHE A 198 -4.55 -8.59 5.15
N ASN A 199 -4.21 -8.07 3.99
CA ASN A 199 -5.15 -7.36 3.12
C ASN A 199 -6.34 -8.25 2.75
N GLU A 200 -6.08 -9.51 2.40
CA GLU A 200 -7.13 -10.48 2.06
C GLU A 200 -7.86 -11.00 3.30
N ILE A 201 -7.16 -11.24 4.42
CA ILE A 201 -7.81 -11.56 5.70
C ILE A 201 -8.82 -10.48 6.07
N ALA A 202 -8.40 -9.22 6.04
CA ALA A 202 -9.25 -8.07 6.35
C ALA A 202 -10.40 -7.92 5.34
N GLN A 203 -10.13 -8.11 4.05
CA GLN A 203 -11.16 -8.08 3.01
C GLN A 203 -12.24 -9.13 3.29
N PHE A 204 -11.87 -10.38 3.53
CA PHE A 204 -12.84 -11.45 3.81
C PHE A 204 -13.56 -11.23 5.13
N VAL A 205 -12.87 -10.87 6.21
CA VAL A 205 -13.50 -10.53 7.51
C VAL A 205 -14.55 -9.44 7.31
N ASN A 206 -14.23 -8.37 6.61
CA ASN A 206 -15.16 -7.27 6.35
C ASN A 206 -16.36 -7.73 5.48
N MET A 207 -16.14 -8.56 4.45
CA MET A 207 -17.22 -9.10 3.61
C MET A 207 -18.20 -9.97 4.41
N PHE A 208 -17.73 -10.68 5.43
CA PHE A 208 -18.57 -11.45 6.33
C PHE A 208 -19.23 -10.61 7.44
N GLY A 209 -19.02 -9.29 7.44
CA GLY A 209 -19.55 -8.38 8.47
C GLY A 209 -18.80 -8.45 9.80
N GLY A 210 -17.56 -8.98 9.78
CA GLY A 210 -16.70 -9.10 10.95
C GLY A 210 -15.99 -7.80 11.34
N ASP A 211 -15.08 -7.94 12.29
CA ASP A 211 -14.19 -6.86 12.77
C ASP A 211 -12.83 -7.46 13.14
N TYR A 212 -11.78 -7.13 12.42
CA TYR A 212 -10.44 -7.66 12.68
C TYR A 212 -9.78 -7.16 13.98
N PHE A 213 -10.51 -6.34 14.77
CA PHE A 213 -10.15 -5.98 16.15
C PHE A 213 -10.97 -6.71 17.23
N ASP A 214 -11.91 -7.57 16.84
CA ASP A 214 -12.71 -8.37 17.76
C ASP A 214 -12.89 -9.80 17.23
N TRP A 215 -11.93 -10.66 17.50
CA TRP A 215 -11.93 -12.05 17.05
C TRP A 215 -12.83 -12.99 17.87
N THR A 216 -13.59 -12.44 18.80
CA THR A 216 -14.67 -13.19 19.51
C THR A 216 -15.94 -13.28 18.66
N ARG A 217 -16.04 -12.50 17.60
CA ARG A 217 -17.20 -12.47 16.72
C ARG A 217 -17.28 -13.71 15.83
N PRO A 218 -18.48 -14.32 15.70
CA PRO A 218 -18.67 -15.50 14.86
C PRO A 218 -18.40 -15.25 13.38
N GLU A 219 -18.62 -14.02 12.87
CA GLU A 219 -18.41 -13.62 11.50
C GLU A 219 -16.92 -13.75 11.11
N ASN A 220 -16.01 -13.40 12.01
CA ASN A 220 -14.58 -13.55 11.79
C ASN A 220 -14.18 -15.02 11.65
N LYS A 221 -14.72 -15.87 12.51
CA LYS A 221 -14.50 -17.32 12.43
C LYS A 221 -15.06 -17.89 11.13
N GLU A 222 -16.25 -17.44 10.70
CA GLU A 222 -16.85 -17.88 9.44
C GLU A 222 -16.00 -17.49 8.23
N ALA A 223 -15.45 -16.28 8.22
CA ALA A 223 -14.56 -15.81 7.16
C ALA A 223 -13.28 -16.67 7.06
N ILE A 224 -12.63 -16.98 8.18
CA ILE A 224 -11.43 -17.81 8.19
C ILE A 224 -11.75 -19.26 7.84
N GLN A 225 -12.89 -19.79 8.32
CA GLN A 225 -13.35 -21.14 7.94
C GLN A 225 -13.60 -21.24 6.44
N PHE A 226 -14.20 -20.21 5.85
CA PHE A 226 -14.42 -20.14 4.40
C PHE A 226 -13.11 -20.23 3.61
N LEU A 227 -12.09 -19.44 4.00
CA LEU A 227 -10.76 -19.48 3.38
C LEU A 227 -10.07 -20.86 3.57
N TYR A 228 -10.19 -21.42 4.75
CA TYR A 228 -9.66 -22.75 5.05
C TYR A 228 -10.34 -23.85 4.20
N ASP A 229 -11.66 -23.76 4.05
CA ASP A 229 -12.43 -24.71 3.23
C ASP A 229 -12.04 -24.62 1.76
N MET A 230 -11.78 -23.43 1.21
CA MET A 230 -11.26 -23.27 -0.17
C MET A 230 -9.94 -24.03 -0.37
N VAL A 231 -9.03 -23.98 0.64
CA VAL A 231 -7.78 -24.77 0.58
C VAL A 231 -8.06 -26.25 0.63
N LYS A 232 -8.94 -26.70 1.53
CA LYS A 232 -9.30 -28.13 1.69
C LYS A 232 -9.98 -28.71 0.47
N ASN A 233 -10.78 -27.91 -0.22
CA ASN A 233 -11.49 -28.32 -1.42
C ASN A 233 -10.63 -28.19 -2.69
N ASN A 234 -9.37 -27.75 -2.57
CA ASN A 234 -8.50 -27.45 -3.69
C ASN A 234 -9.07 -26.38 -4.65
N GLU A 235 -9.84 -25.44 -4.11
CA GLU A 235 -10.42 -24.30 -4.82
C GLU A 235 -9.44 -23.10 -4.87
N THR A 236 -8.41 -23.13 -4.02
CA THR A 236 -7.28 -22.23 -4.00
C THR A 236 -5.99 -22.99 -3.69
N PRO A 237 -4.84 -22.65 -4.30
CA PRO A 237 -3.59 -23.39 -4.09
C PRO A 237 -2.94 -23.03 -2.76
N ILE A 238 -2.54 -24.02 -1.97
CA ILE A 238 -1.85 -23.78 -0.69
C ILE A 238 -0.44 -23.15 -0.87
N ASP A 239 0.23 -23.39 -1.99
CA ASP A 239 1.55 -22.87 -2.27
C ASP A 239 1.58 -21.33 -2.44
N GLN A 240 0.44 -20.69 -2.65
CA GLN A 240 0.32 -19.22 -2.68
C GLN A 240 0.68 -18.53 -1.34
N ILE A 241 0.87 -19.28 -0.25
CA ILE A 241 1.42 -18.74 1.01
C ILE A 241 2.85 -18.15 0.86
N ALA A 242 3.52 -18.45 -0.24
CA ALA A 242 4.82 -17.87 -0.58
C ALA A 242 4.71 -16.71 -1.58
N ASP A 243 3.52 -16.47 -2.14
CA ASP A 243 3.32 -15.48 -3.20
C ASP A 243 3.09 -14.09 -2.62
N LYS A 244 3.82 -13.13 -3.15
CA LYS A 244 3.53 -11.70 -3.15
C LYS A 244 2.82 -11.33 -4.47
N TYR A 245 2.49 -10.06 -4.68
CA TYR A 245 1.81 -9.62 -5.91
C TYR A 245 2.62 -9.93 -7.18
N GLU A 246 3.95 -9.83 -7.11
CA GLU A 246 4.86 -10.10 -8.23
C GLU A 246 4.82 -11.57 -8.69
N GLN A 247 4.45 -12.51 -7.83
CA GLN A 247 4.26 -13.91 -8.18
C GLN A 247 2.82 -14.22 -8.57
N MET A 248 1.84 -13.55 -7.94
CA MET A 248 0.42 -13.77 -8.17
C MET A 248 -0.04 -13.24 -9.54
N ASN A 249 0.34 -12.00 -9.93
CA ASN A 249 -0.09 -11.37 -11.17
C ASN A 249 0.24 -12.18 -12.44
N PRO A 250 1.46 -12.73 -12.64
CA PRO A 250 1.74 -13.62 -13.77
C PRO A 250 0.83 -14.85 -13.81
N LYS A 251 0.54 -15.46 -12.65
CA LYS A 251 -0.36 -16.63 -12.58
C LYS A 251 -1.80 -16.26 -12.99
N ALA A 252 -2.27 -15.06 -12.59
CA ALA A 252 -3.57 -14.54 -13.03
C ALA A 252 -3.60 -14.31 -14.56
N ASN A 253 -2.56 -13.68 -15.12
CA ASN A 253 -2.42 -13.47 -16.56
C ASN A 253 -2.37 -14.79 -17.35
N ASP A 254 -1.77 -15.84 -16.79
CA ASP A 254 -1.72 -17.19 -17.36
C ASP A 254 -3.05 -17.96 -17.24
N GLY A 255 -4.11 -17.33 -16.66
CA GLY A 255 -5.41 -17.93 -16.51
C GLY A 255 -5.46 -19.05 -15.46
N LYS A 256 -4.62 -18.98 -14.42
CA LYS A 256 -4.62 -19.95 -13.32
C LYS A 256 -5.74 -19.72 -12.33
N TYR A 257 -6.25 -18.50 -12.23
CA TYR A 257 -7.24 -18.08 -11.23
C TYR A 257 -8.53 -17.61 -11.87
N GLY A 258 -9.65 -18.05 -11.30
CA GLY A 258 -10.97 -17.57 -11.67
C GLY A 258 -11.25 -16.16 -11.17
N CYS A 259 -10.90 -15.89 -9.92
CA CYS A 259 -10.96 -14.55 -9.35
C CYS A 259 -9.87 -14.34 -8.28
N TRP A 260 -9.64 -13.09 -7.92
CA TRP A 260 -8.67 -12.68 -6.90
C TRP A 260 -8.93 -11.24 -6.46
N PHE A 261 -8.27 -10.84 -5.37
CA PHE A 261 -8.19 -9.43 -4.96
C PHE A 261 -6.83 -8.84 -5.33
N MET A 262 -6.81 -7.62 -5.92
CA MET A 262 -5.58 -6.94 -6.31
C MET A 262 -5.77 -5.43 -6.37
N TRP A 263 -4.71 -4.70 -6.04
CA TRP A 263 -4.62 -3.24 -6.12
C TRP A 263 -4.43 -2.76 -7.57
N GLY A 264 -4.72 -1.45 -7.78
CA GLY A 264 -4.49 -0.76 -9.05
C GLY A 264 -5.63 -0.89 -10.04
N LEU A 265 -5.44 -0.26 -11.19
CA LEU A 265 -6.46 -0.14 -12.24
C LEU A 265 -6.29 -1.16 -13.37
N GLY A 266 -5.36 -2.09 -13.22
CA GLY A 266 -5.18 -3.21 -14.15
C GLY A 266 -4.11 -3.00 -15.22
N SER A 267 -3.17 -2.08 -15.02
CA SER A 267 -2.07 -1.83 -15.98
C SER A 267 -1.26 -3.08 -16.31
N ASP A 268 -1.01 -3.98 -15.34
CA ASP A 268 -0.32 -5.24 -15.58
C ASP A 268 -1.11 -6.18 -16.49
N TYR A 269 -2.44 -6.21 -16.33
CA TYR A 269 -3.34 -7.00 -17.20
C TYR A 269 -3.45 -6.37 -18.59
N GLN A 270 -3.44 -5.03 -18.65
CA GLN A 270 -3.42 -4.31 -19.91
C GLN A 270 -2.13 -4.55 -20.71
N LYS A 271 -0.95 -4.45 -20.06
CA LYS A 271 0.36 -4.75 -20.66
C LYS A 271 0.44 -6.19 -21.17
N ALA A 272 -0.19 -7.13 -20.46
CA ALA A 272 -0.30 -8.53 -20.89
C ALA A 272 -1.37 -8.77 -21.98
N GLY A 273 -2.14 -7.75 -22.37
CA GLY A 273 -3.26 -7.89 -23.31
C GLY A 273 -4.46 -8.67 -22.75
N MET A 274 -4.51 -8.77 -21.42
CA MET A 274 -5.52 -9.55 -20.69
C MET A 274 -6.64 -8.70 -20.09
N LEU A 275 -6.53 -7.37 -20.10
CA LEU A 275 -7.60 -6.49 -19.59
C LEU A 275 -8.75 -6.41 -20.61
N GLY A 276 -9.99 -6.56 -20.14
CA GLY A 276 -11.21 -6.44 -20.95
C GLY A 276 -12.38 -7.23 -20.37
N ASN A 277 -13.61 -6.83 -20.70
CA ASN A 277 -14.83 -7.45 -20.19
C ASN A 277 -15.00 -8.92 -20.57
N ASP A 278 -14.35 -9.37 -21.63
CA ASP A 278 -14.30 -10.77 -22.07
C ASP A 278 -13.06 -11.54 -21.59
N LYS A 279 -12.25 -10.89 -20.76
CA LYS A 279 -10.96 -11.41 -20.24
C LYS A 279 -10.89 -11.22 -18.73
N ILE A 280 -9.92 -10.41 -18.27
CA ILE A 280 -9.77 -10.00 -16.88
C ILE A 280 -10.42 -8.62 -16.72
N HIS A 281 -11.30 -8.48 -15.76
CA HIS A 281 -11.98 -7.22 -15.47
C HIS A 281 -12.29 -7.09 -13.97
N MET A 282 -12.51 -5.86 -13.51
CA MET A 282 -13.05 -5.60 -12.17
C MET A 282 -14.53 -5.98 -12.10
N ALA A 283 -14.94 -6.56 -10.99
CA ALA A 283 -16.33 -6.89 -10.70
C ALA A 283 -16.73 -6.36 -9.32
N MET A 284 -18.03 -6.26 -9.07
CA MET A 284 -18.53 -5.97 -7.72
C MET A 284 -18.19 -7.14 -6.78
N VAL A 285 -17.71 -6.81 -5.58
CA VAL A 285 -17.47 -7.81 -4.54
C VAL A 285 -18.78 -8.52 -4.16
N PRO A 286 -18.78 -9.85 -3.99
CA PRO A 286 -19.97 -10.53 -3.55
C PRO A 286 -20.36 -10.13 -2.12
N SER A 287 -21.67 -10.16 -1.81
CA SER A 287 -22.15 -10.13 -0.44
C SER A 287 -21.93 -11.49 0.22
N MET A 288 -21.26 -11.50 1.35
CA MET A 288 -21.07 -12.72 2.16
C MET A 288 -22.00 -12.77 3.37
N THR A 289 -22.95 -11.81 3.47
CA THR A 289 -23.93 -11.69 4.54
C THR A 289 -25.35 -11.84 4.02
N ASP A 290 -26.28 -12.31 4.87
CA ASP A 290 -27.67 -12.55 4.48
C ASP A 290 -28.46 -11.27 4.20
N ASP A 291 -28.02 -10.12 4.74
CA ASP A 291 -28.63 -8.80 4.54
C ASP A 291 -28.18 -8.10 3.25
N GLY A 292 -27.30 -8.74 2.46
CA GLY A 292 -26.84 -8.21 1.19
C GLY A 292 -25.73 -7.14 1.29
N ASN A 293 -25.21 -6.87 2.49
CA ASN A 293 -24.13 -5.90 2.67
C ASN A 293 -22.85 -6.37 1.97
N ARG A 294 -22.12 -5.39 1.42
CA ARG A 294 -20.84 -5.59 0.74
C ARG A 294 -19.76 -4.78 1.45
N ALA A 295 -18.55 -5.25 1.43
CA ALA A 295 -17.41 -4.51 1.97
C ALA A 295 -16.23 -4.55 1.01
N ILE A 296 -15.48 -3.45 0.98
CA ILE A 296 -14.25 -3.32 0.19
C ILE A 296 -13.13 -2.74 1.05
N PHE A 297 -11.94 -3.30 0.92
CA PHE A 297 -10.75 -2.82 1.61
C PHE A 297 -10.09 -1.71 0.81
N THR A 298 -9.61 -0.65 1.49
CA THR A 298 -8.98 0.51 0.87
C THR A 298 -7.60 0.77 1.44
N ASP A 299 -6.74 1.43 0.66
CA ASP A 299 -5.44 1.95 1.08
C ASP A 299 -5.29 3.43 0.73
N SER A 300 -4.17 4.00 1.16
CA SER A 300 -3.76 5.35 0.84
C SER A 300 -2.23 5.43 0.74
N TRP A 301 -1.76 6.22 -0.21
CA TRP A 301 -0.36 6.62 -0.30
C TRP A 301 -0.26 8.12 -0.26
N SER A 302 0.67 8.64 0.52
CA SER A 302 0.81 10.06 0.78
C SER A 302 2.24 10.53 0.65
N TYR A 303 2.41 11.76 0.16
CA TYR A 303 3.66 12.49 0.23
C TYR A 303 3.72 13.25 1.56
N VAL A 304 4.74 13.00 2.37
CA VAL A 304 4.92 13.62 3.69
C VAL A 304 6.19 14.45 3.76
N LEU A 305 6.17 15.52 4.56
CA LEU A 305 7.28 16.41 4.77
C LEU A 305 8.05 16.03 6.04
N ASN A 306 9.32 15.66 5.89
CA ASN A 306 10.23 15.42 6.99
C ASN A 306 10.41 16.69 7.83
N SER A 307 10.12 16.62 9.14
CA SER A 307 10.26 17.78 10.05
C SER A 307 11.71 18.29 10.15
N ALA A 308 12.70 17.42 9.93
CA ALA A 308 14.12 17.76 9.91
C ALA A 308 14.60 18.42 8.60
N SER A 309 13.75 18.45 7.54
CA SER A 309 14.11 19.07 6.25
C SER A 309 14.56 20.52 6.41
N LYS A 310 15.59 20.89 5.68
CA LYS A 310 16.09 22.28 5.57
C LYS A 310 15.58 22.98 4.33
N ASN A 311 14.88 22.28 3.44
CA ASN A 311 14.37 22.76 2.17
C ASN A 311 12.84 22.93 2.18
N LYS A 312 12.28 23.40 3.31
CA LYS A 312 10.84 23.49 3.58
C LYS A 312 10.05 24.21 2.48
N GLU A 313 10.58 25.31 1.96
CA GLU A 313 9.92 26.11 0.91
C GLU A 313 9.77 25.30 -0.38
N ALA A 314 10.84 24.64 -0.84
CA ALA A 314 10.81 23.79 -2.01
C ALA A 314 9.89 22.57 -1.80
N ALA A 315 9.94 21.96 -0.61
CA ALA A 315 9.10 20.83 -0.24
C ALA A 315 7.60 21.20 -0.24
N ILE A 316 7.24 22.36 0.32
CA ILE A 316 5.86 22.88 0.30
C ILE A 316 5.40 23.16 -1.13
N LYS A 317 6.28 23.70 -1.98
CA LYS A 317 5.96 23.94 -3.41
C LYS A 317 5.68 22.63 -4.15
N PHE A 318 6.49 21.60 -3.92
CA PHE A 318 6.27 20.25 -4.44
C PHE A 318 4.91 19.69 -3.96
N LEU A 319 4.65 19.73 -2.65
CA LEU A 319 3.42 19.20 -2.06
C LEU A 319 2.17 19.93 -2.55
N LYS A 320 2.23 21.25 -2.75
CA LYS A 320 1.13 22.02 -3.36
C LYS A 320 0.81 21.53 -4.77
N TYR A 321 1.85 21.25 -5.55
CA TYR A 321 1.63 20.68 -6.89
C TYR A 321 1.02 19.29 -6.80
N MET A 322 1.52 18.40 -5.92
CA MET A 322 0.98 17.07 -5.75
C MET A 322 -0.47 17.05 -5.22
N ALA A 323 -0.86 18.07 -4.45
CA ALA A 323 -2.24 18.27 -3.99
C ALA A 323 -3.16 18.87 -5.07
N SER A 324 -2.63 19.36 -6.18
CA SER A 324 -3.38 19.99 -7.27
C SER A 324 -3.93 18.96 -8.27
N GLU A 325 -4.88 19.42 -9.10
CA GLU A 325 -5.39 18.65 -10.25
C GLU A 325 -4.25 18.14 -11.13
N GLY A 326 -3.29 19.03 -11.51
CA GLY A 326 -2.19 18.67 -12.40
C GLY A 326 -1.24 17.62 -11.81
N GLY A 327 -0.96 17.66 -10.51
CA GLY A 327 -0.09 16.68 -9.84
C GLY A 327 -0.75 15.30 -9.75
N MET A 328 -2.04 15.25 -9.42
CA MET A 328 -2.79 13.98 -9.36
C MET A 328 -3.03 13.41 -10.76
N GLU A 329 -3.32 14.26 -11.75
CA GLU A 329 -3.44 13.84 -13.15
C GLU A 329 -2.13 13.24 -13.69
N ALA A 330 -0.99 13.87 -13.35
CA ALA A 330 0.32 13.34 -13.73
C ALA A 330 0.58 11.96 -13.12
N SER A 331 0.22 11.76 -11.85
CA SER A 331 0.35 10.47 -11.17
C SER A 331 -0.62 9.40 -11.71
N TYR A 332 -1.86 9.80 -12.06
CA TYR A 332 -2.82 8.89 -12.71
C TYR A 332 -2.27 8.37 -14.05
N LYS A 333 -1.75 9.28 -14.90
CA LYS A 333 -1.23 8.92 -16.22
C LYS A 333 0.03 8.06 -16.17
N ALA A 334 0.93 8.36 -15.22
CA ALA A 334 2.23 7.68 -15.17
C ALA A 334 2.19 6.36 -14.39
N PHE A 335 1.39 6.27 -13.34
CA PHE A 335 1.48 5.19 -12.36
C PHE A 335 0.19 4.41 -12.18
N ASP A 336 -0.86 4.67 -12.99
CA ASP A 336 -2.16 4.02 -12.84
C ASP A 336 -2.75 4.25 -11.43
N ARG A 337 -2.65 5.50 -10.92
CA ARG A 337 -3.04 5.88 -9.55
C ARG A 337 -4.32 6.70 -9.56
N TYR A 338 -5.41 6.12 -9.07
CA TYR A 338 -6.70 6.80 -9.02
C TYR A 338 -6.64 8.01 -8.09
N PRO A 339 -7.00 9.24 -8.54
CA PRO A 339 -6.88 10.44 -7.73
C PRO A 339 -7.66 10.34 -6.41
N ALA A 340 -7.02 10.71 -5.30
CA ALA A 340 -7.66 10.68 -3.99
C ALA A 340 -8.70 11.80 -3.80
N ARG A 341 -8.60 12.91 -4.57
CA ARG A 341 -9.59 13.99 -4.59
C ARG A 341 -10.71 13.66 -5.57
N LYS A 342 -11.94 13.76 -5.11
CA LYS A 342 -13.15 13.45 -5.91
C LYS A 342 -13.28 14.36 -7.14
N ASP A 343 -13.10 15.67 -6.94
CA ASP A 343 -13.20 16.66 -8.02
C ASP A 343 -12.18 16.43 -9.14
N VAL A 344 -10.97 15.95 -8.77
CA VAL A 344 -9.93 15.60 -9.74
C VAL A 344 -10.27 14.30 -10.44
N ALA A 345 -10.68 13.27 -9.71
CA ALA A 345 -11.06 11.97 -10.29
C ALA A 345 -12.19 12.12 -11.32
N GLU A 346 -13.20 12.94 -11.03
CA GLU A 346 -14.30 13.22 -11.96
C GLU A 346 -13.83 13.83 -13.29
N LYS A 347 -12.79 14.68 -13.24
CA LYS A 347 -12.29 15.40 -14.43
C LYS A 347 -11.29 14.59 -15.24
N VAL A 348 -10.33 13.93 -14.57
CA VAL A 348 -9.15 13.37 -15.27
C VAL A 348 -9.31 11.91 -15.63
N VAL A 349 -10.11 11.15 -14.88
CA VAL A 349 -10.37 9.73 -15.20
C VAL A 349 -11.45 9.66 -16.29
N PRO A 350 -11.14 9.13 -17.47
CA PRO A 350 -12.12 9.07 -18.56
C PRO A 350 -13.33 8.19 -18.21
N ASP A 351 -14.50 8.51 -18.72
CA ASP A 351 -15.71 7.66 -18.57
C ASP A 351 -15.56 6.30 -19.24
N SER A 352 -14.61 6.18 -20.17
CA SER A 352 -14.26 4.90 -20.82
C SER A 352 -13.31 4.03 -19.97
N ASP A 353 -12.78 4.55 -18.88
CA ASP A 353 -11.95 3.76 -17.97
C ASP A 353 -12.85 2.84 -17.12
N PRO A 354 -12.72 1.51 -17.26
CA PRO A 354 -13.56 0.56 -16.51
C PRO A 354 -13.45 0.73 -14.98
N ALA A 355 -12.31 1.21 -14.50
CA ALA A 355 -12.08 1.45 -13.08
C ALA A 355 -12.95 2.60 -12.54
N LYS A 356 -13.26 3.62 -13.33
CA LYS A 356 -14.09 4.77 -12.90
C LYS A 356 -15.47 4.32 -12.43
N GLU A 357 -16.16 3.51 -13.23
CA GLU A 357 -17.46 2.96 -12.85
C GLU A 357 -17.35 2.11 -11.59
N MET A 358 -16.40 1.17 -11.56
CA MET A 358 -16.29 0.24 -10.45
C MET A 358 -15.86 0.94 -9.15
N TYR A 359 -14.93 1.90 -9.19
CA TYR A 359 -14.51 2.68 -8.02
C TYR A 359 -15.65 3.54 -7.48
N THR A 360 -16.48 4.12 -8.35
CA THR A 360 -17.69 4.85 -7.95
C THR A 360 -18.69 3.92 -7.24
N ARG A 361 -18.86 2.72 -7.75
CA ARG A 361 -19.74 1.70 -7.14
C ARG A 361 -19.19 1.21 -5.81
N TYR A 362 -17.90 0.92 -5.69
CA TYR A 362 -17.28 0.54 -4.41
C TYR A 362 -17.49 1.62 -3.37
N ALA A 363 -17.27 2.89 -3.72
CA ALA A 363 -17.44 4.01 -2.80
C ALA A 363 -18.90 4.21 -2.33
N SER A 364 -19.88 3.87 -3.17
CA SER A 364 -21.31 4.13 -2.89
C SER A 364 -22.10 2.91 -2.41
N GLU A 365 -21.68 1.69 -2.81
CA GLU A 365 -22.42 0.45 -2.56
C GLU A 365 -21.74 -0.47 -1.51
N CYS A 366 -20.49 -0.17 -1.12
CA CYS A 366 -19.75 -1.00 -0.17
C CYS A 366 -19.46 -0.24 1.14
N ASN A 367 -19.36 -1.01 2.23
CA ASN A 367 -18.74 -0.53 3.45
C ASN A 367 -17.21 -0.49 3.22
N VAL A 368 -16.64 0.71 3.17
CA VAL A 368 -15.22 0.93 2.88
C VAL A 368 -14.43 0.92 4.19
N GLN A 369 -13.47 0.02 4.32
CA GLN A 369 -12.63 -0.12 5.50
C GLN A 369 -11.16 -0.21 5.10
N GLY A 370 -10.29 0.50 5.84
CA GLY A 370 -8.84 0.48 5.65
C GLY A 370 -8.12 -0.43 6.65
N ARG A 371 -6.80 -0.38 6.60
CA ARG A 371 -5.92 -1.12 7.51
C ARG A 371 -6.09 -0.68 8.96
N PRO A 372 -5.73 -1.54 9.94
CA PRO A 372 -5.67 -1.14 11.33
C PRO A 372 -4.63 -0.03 11.50
N MET A 373 -5.04 1.09 12.10
CA MET A 373 -4.16 2.25 12.33
C MET A 373 -3.50 2.15 13.71
N LEU A 374 -2.67 1.12 13.89
CA LEU A 374 -1.91 0.87 15.12
C LEU A 374 -0.49 1.44 14.98
N PRO A 375 0.17 1.89 16.08
CA PRO A 375 1.56 2.33 16.03
C PRO A 375 2.53 1.26 15.50
N GLN A 376 2.22 -0.01 15.70
CA GLN A 376 2.99 -1.17 15.26
C GLN A 376 2.20 -1.99 14.22
N THR A 377 1.61 -1.31 13.23
CA THR A 377 0.75 -1.94 12.21
C THR A 377 1.47 -3.06 11.45
N MET A 378 2.72 -2.86 11.05
CA MET A 378 3.46 -3.88 10.27
C MET A 378 3.77 -5.14 11.08
N GLU A 379 4.14 -5.00 12.34
CA GLU A 379 4.36 -6.13 13.24
C GLU A 379 3.06 -6.90 13.47
N PHE A 380 1.95 -6.19 13.69
CA PHE A 380 0.62 -6.79 13.82
C PHE A 380 0.23 -7.57 12.55
N ILE A 381 0.40 -6.98 11.37
CA ILE A 381 0.10 -7.61 10.08
C ILE A 381 0.93 -8.88 9.88
N THR A 382 2.23 -8.81 10.16
CA THR A 382 3.17 -9.93 9.97
C THR A 382 2.88 -11.08 10.94
N ASP A 383 2.60 -10.77 12.20
CA ASP A 383 2.22 -11.78 13.20
C ASP A 383 0.88 -12.44 12.84
N MET A 384 -0.11 -11.65 12.39
CA MET A 384 -1.40 -12.16 11.91
C MET A 384 -1.23 -13.06 10.70
N GLY A 385 -0.42 -12.66 9.71
CA GLY A 385 -0.11 -13.48 8.53
C GLY A 385 0.58 -14.79 8.90
N THR A 386 1.47 -14.77 9.91
CA THR A 386 2.16 -15.97 10.37
C THR A 386 1.20 -17.01 10.95
N ILE A 387 0.28 -16.59 11.84
CA ILE A 387 -0.72 -17.53 12.40
C ILE A 387 -1.74 -17.97 11.34
N TYR A 388 -2.07 -17.09 10.37
CA TYR A 388 -2.92 -17.45 9.25
C TYR A 388 -2.32 -18.57 8.40
N GLN A 389 -1.05 -18.43 8.02
CA GLN A 389 -0.36 -19.48 7.26
C GLN A 389 -0.33 -20.83 8.00
N SER A 390 -0.13 -20.82 9.32
CA SER A 390 -0.20 -22.04 10.15
C SER A 390 -1.61 -22.64 10.14
N CYS A 391 -2.66 -21.82 10.15
CA CYS A 391 -4.04 -22.28 10.03
C CYS A 391 -4.31 -22.90 8.65
N MET A 392 -3.93 -22.26 7.57
CA MET A 392 -4.14 -22.75 6.21
C MET A 392 -3.41 -24.06 5.93
N LYS A 393 -2.24 -24.27 6.55
CA LYS A 393 -1.52 -25.56 6.51
C LYS A 393 -2.16 -26.65 7.38
N GLY A 394 -3.13 -26.31 8.22
CA GLY A 394 -3.76 -27.23 9.18
C GLY A 394 -2.88 -27.55 10.40
N GLU A 395 -1.87 -26.74 10.69
CA GLU A 395 -1.01 -26.84 11.87
C GLU A 395 -1.75 -26.39 13.15
N ILE A 396 -2.71 -25.45 12.99
CA ILE A 396 -3.64 -25.02 14.04
C ILE A 396 -5.07 -25.04 13.49
N SER A 397 -6.05 -25.17 14.39
CA SER A 397 -7.48 -25.09 14.01
C SER A 397 -7.90 -23.63 13.76
N VAL A 398 -9.05 -23.45 13.10
CA VAL A 398 -9.66 -22.12 12.93
C VAL A 398 -10.00 -21.50 14.30
N ASP A 399 -10.45 -22.30 15.27
CA ASP A 399 -10.71 -21.81 16.64
C ASP A 399 -9.42 -21.32 17.32
N ASP A 400 -8.31 -22.06 17.18
CA ASP A 400 -7.01 -21.63 17.70
C ASP A 400 -6.48 -20.39 17.00
N PHE A 401 -6.74 -20.28 15.68
CA PHE A 401 -6.41 -19.06 14.94
C PHE A 401 -7.16 -17.85 15.51
N CYS A 402 -8.49 -17.92 15.67
CA CYS A 402 -9.28 -16.80 16.21
C CYS A 402 -8.82 -16.39 17.61
N LYS A 403 -8.51 -17.38 18.48
CA LYS A 403 -7.97 -17.10 19.81
C LYS A 403 -6.62 -16.37 19.75
N LYS A 404 -5.68 -16.88 18.94
CA LYS A 404 -4.36 -16.24 18.76
C LYS A 404 -4.47 -14.86 18.11
N ALA A 405 -5.40 -14.67 17.18
CA ALA A 405 -5.66 -13.38 16.56
C ALA A 405 -6.19 -12.36 17.58
N GLN A 406 -7.06 -12.78 18.53
CA GLN A 406 -7.45 -11.91 19.64
C GLN A 406 -6.28 -11.56 20.55
N ASP A 407 -5.44 -12.54 20.89
CA ASP A 407 -4.22 -12.31 21.70
C ASP A 407 -3.29 -11.28 21.00
N LEU A 408 -3.20 -11.28 19.66
CA LEU A 408 -2.45 -10.26 18.91
C LEU A 408 -3.12 -8.89 18.96
N VAL A 409 -4.44 -8.81 18.82
CA VAL A 409 -5.18 -7.54 18.98
C VAL A 409 -4.91 -6.96 20.38
N ASP A 410 -5.02 -7.76 21.42
CA ASP A 410 -4.79 -7.33 22.80
C ASP A 410 -3.33 -6.90 23.06
N LYS A 411 -2.36 -7.51 22.35
CA LYS A 411 -0.93 -7.16 22.43
C LYS A 411 -0.62 -5.82 21.79
N TYR A 412 -1.27 -5.49 20.67
CA TYR A 412 -0.91 -4.33 19.84
C TYR A 412 -1.83 -3.11 20.03
N LYS A 413 -3.02 -3.28 20.60
CA LYS A 413 -4.01 -2.23 20.86
C LYS A 413 -3.77 -1.52 22.20
#